data_f42ce49adc8f83771a00ff45d5981898
#
_entry.id   f42ce49adc8f83771a00ff45d5981898
#
_cell.length_a   1.000
_cell.length_b   1.000
_cell.length_c   1.000
_cell.angle_alpha   90.00
_cell.angle_beta   90.00
_cell.angle_gamma   90.00
#
_symmetry.space_group_name_H-M   'P 1'
#
loop_
_entity.id
_entity.type
_entity.pdbx_description
1 polymer ?
#
loop_
_entity_poly.entity_id
_entity_poly.type
_entity_poly.pdbx_seq_one_letter_code
_entity_poly.pdbx_strand_id
1 'polypeptide(L)'
;MTQLDRSVAPAIRQLEHFSILQPELYRMKNGMPLYVLSAGNEDVIRFDLLVRSGQLDQSQPPQAVFTNRMLREGTRSLSSSQIAEKLDYYGAWLDLSSSVNYGFVTLYSLGKYFPKTIEILASMIKEPIFPEKELSVVVDVNKQQFLVNAQRVDVMARKRLNRALFGLSHPLGRYAELEDYDRINSEVLKSFYHQYYHSGNCSVYVSGKVSPEVIHCIEQHFGESDWGDTTRKIKNETFVPTTEDCKRIFVEKEDALQSSIKIGTFSINQQ
;
A
#
# COMPACT_ATOMS: atom_id res chain seq x y z
N MET A 1 4.85 -34.36 27.79
CA MET A 1 4.74 -32.88 27.67
C MET A 1 5.10 -32.31 29.01
N THR A 2 6.22 -31.62 29.12
CA THR A 2 6.64 -30.93 30.35
C THR A 2 5.69 -29.74 30.56
N GLN A 3 4.99 -29.75 31.70
CA GLN A 3 4.09 -28.66 32.06
C GLN A 3 4.95 -27.39 32.28
N LEU A 4 4.70 -26.34 31.51
CA LEU A 4 5.40 -25.05 31.63
C LEU A 4 5.01 -24.41 32.97
N ASP A 5 5.99 -24.23 33.86
CA ASP A 5 5.83 -23.46 35.08
C ASP A 5 5.88 -21.96 34.77
N ARG A 6 4.73 -21.32 34.81
CA ARG A 6 4.60 -19.87 34.50
C ARG A 6 5.00 -18.96 35.68
N SER A 7 5.33 -19.52 36.85
CA SER A 7 5.86 -18.76 37.99
C SER A 7 7.35 -18.43 37.84
N VAL A 8 8.04 -19.16 36.96
CA VAL A 8 9.47 -18.96 36.70
C VAL A 8 9.63 -18.16 35.41
N ALA A 9 10.24 -16.99 35.50
CA ALA A 9 10.56 -16.19 34.33
C ALA A 9 11.52 -16.95 33.39
N PRO A 10 11.33 -16.92 32.07
CA PRO A 10 12.27 -17.54 31.12
C PRO A 10 13.66 -16.89 31.26
N ALA A 11 14.69 -17.70 31.07
CA ALA A 11 16.07 -17.22 31.12
C ALA A 11 16.31 -16.16 30.02
N ILE A 12 16.86 -15.02 30.42
CA ILE A 12 17.31 -14.00 29.46
C ILE A 12 18.52 -14.55 28.72
N ARG A 13 18.42 -14.69 27.39
CA ARG A 13 19.52 -15.08 26.52
C ARG A 13 19.87 -13.90 25.64
N GLN A 14 21.16 -13.56 25.56
CA GLN A 14 21.66 -12.64 24.56
C GLN A 14 21.61 -13.34 23.20
N LEU A 15 21.06 -12.65 22.19
CA LEU A 15 21.14 -13.06 20.79
C LEU A 15 22.54 -12.72 20.29
N GLU A 16 23.43 -13.70 20.25
CA GLU A 16 24.81 -13.52 19.77
C GLU A 16 24.88 -13.50 18.24
N HIS A 17 24.04 -14.29 17.58
CA HIS A 17 23.95 -14.36 16.12
C HIS A 17 22.51 -14.51 15.67
N PHE A 18 22.12 -13.78 14.63
CA PHE A 18 20.89 -14.02 13.87
C PHE A 18 21.21 -13.97 12.38
N SER A 19 20.56 -14.82 11.61
CA SER A 19 20.63 -14.81 10.15
C SER A 19 19.30 -14.33 9.57
N ILE A 20 19.38 -13.42 8.61
CA ILE A 20 18.22 -12.99 7.84
C ILE A 20 18.18 -13.84 6.57
N LEU A 21 17.07 -14.52 6.34
CA LEU A 21 16.85 -15.26 5.11
C LEU A 21 16.85 -14.29 3.94
N GLN A 22 17.68 -14.60 2.94
CA GLN A 22 17.74 -13.80 1.72
C GLN A 22 16.71 -14.31 0.72
N PRO A 23 15.92 -13.43 0.06
CA PRO A 23 15.03 -13.83 -1.00
C PRO A 23 15.82 -14.22 -2.26
N GLU A 24 15.30 -15.19 -2.99
CA GLU A 24 15.79 -15.51 -4.34
C GLU A 24 15.14 -14.53 -5.34
N LEU A 25 15.96 -14.01 -6.27
CA LEU A 25 15.49 -13.11 -7.31
C LEU A 25 15.29 -13.86 -8.63
N TYR A 26 14.07 -13.87 -9.11
CA TYR A 26 13.71 -14.36 -10.44
C TYR A 26 13.37 -13.16 -11.35
N ARG A 27 13.74 -13.26 -12.62
CA ARG A 27 13.28 -12.35 -13.67
C ARG A 27 12.22 -13.04 -14.49
N MET A 28 10.97 -12.55 -14.42
CA MET A 28 9.87 -13.07 -15.22
C MET A 28 10.10 -12.78 -16.71
N LYS A 29 9.39 -13.45 -17.62
CA LYS A 29 9.58 -13.31 -19.09
C LYS A 29 9.43 -11.87 -19.58
N ASN A 30 8.53 -11.09 -18.98
CA ASN A 30 8.37 -9.65 -19.26
C ASN A 30 9.40 -8.74 -18.53
N GLY A 31 10.40 -9.32 -17.86
CA GLY A 31 11.45 -8.59 -17.16
C GLY A 31 11.09 -8.11 -15.74
N MET A 32 9.84 -8.26 -15.31
CA MET A 32 9.41 -7.86 -13.97
C MET A 32 10.11 -8.71 -12.90
N PRO A 33 10.68 -8.10 -11.83
CA PRO A 33 11.36 -8.85 -10.78
C PRO A 33 10.35 -9.56 -9.87
N LEU A 34 10.64 -10.82 -9.57
CA LEU A 34 9.95 -11.66 -8.59
C LEU A 34 10.94 -12.06 -7.50
N TYR A 35 10.70 -11.61 -6.28
CA TYR A 35 11.46 -11.97 -5.08
C TYR A 35 10.74 -13.09 -4.34
N VAL A 36 11.41 -14.22 -4.14
CA VAL A 36 10.84 -15.42 -3.51
C VAL A 36 11.52 -15.68 -2.19
N LEU A 37 10.76 -15.74 -1.12
CA LEU A 37 11.20 -16.14 0.21
C LEU A 37 10.45 -17.40 0.64
N SER A 38 10.98 -18.58 0.28
CA SER A 38 10.38 -19.85 0.69
C SER A 38 10.78 -20.19 2.13
N ALA A 39 9.85 -19.94 3.08
CA ALA A 39 10.07 -20.17 4.49
C ALA A 39 8.74 -20.43 5.21
N GLY A 40 8.79 -21.17 6.32
CA GLY A 40 7.62 -21.51 7.12
C GLY A 40 7.07 -22.88 6.83
N ASN A 41 6.28 -23.41 7.80
CA ASN A 41 5.69 -24.76 7.76
C ASN A 41 4.21 -24.73 7.40
N GLU A 42 3.58 -23.58 7.54
CA GLU A 42 2.14 -23.40 7.28
C GLU A 42 1.86 -23.32 5.78
N ASP A 43 0.74 -23.87 5.35
CA ASP A 43 0.30 -23.84 3.95
C ASP A 43 -0.37 -22.50 3.62
N VAL A 44 0.38 -21.41 3.83
CA VAL A 44 -0.04 -20.04 3.54
C VAL A 44 0.98 -19.39 2.61
N ILE A 45 0.45 -18.71 1.61
CA ILE A 45 1.23 -17.89 0.68
C ILE A 45 0.84 -16.43 0.91
N ARG A 46 1.85 -15.59 1.07
CA ARG A 46 1.73 -14.15 0.98
C ARG A 46 2.30 -13.68 -0.35
N PHE A 47 1.48 -12.98 -1.11
CA PHE A 47 1.86 -12.32 -2.35
C PHE A 47 1.71 -10.82 -2.18
N ASP A 48 2.75 -10.07 -2.52
CA ASP A 48 2.74 -8.62 -2.55
C ASP A 48 3.11 -8.13 -3.95
N LEU A 49 2.26 -7.31 -4.56
CA LEU A 49 2.62 -6.48 -5.69
C LEU A 49 2.96 -5.08 -5.19
N LEU A 50 4.16 -4.63 -5.48
CA LEU A 50 4.64 -3.29 -5.19
C LEU A 50 4.62 -2.49 -6.49
N VAL A 51 3.89 -1.38 -6.48
CA VAL A 51 3.86 -0.39 -7.56
C VAL A 51 4.73 0.80 -7.14
N ARG A 52 5.68 1.19 -7.99
CA ARG A 52 6.59 2.32 -7.70
C ARG A 52 5.90 3.65 -7.96
N SER A 53 4.85 3.90 -7.20
CA SER A 53 4.16 5.17 -7.17
C SER A 53 3.36 5.31 -5.87
N GLY A 54 3.32 6.52 -5.36
CA GLY A 54 2.66 6.83 -4.10
C GLY A 54 2.18 8.27 -4.02
N GLN A 55 2.20 8.82 -2.81
CA GLN A 55 1.75 10.20 -2.59
C GLN A 55 2.63 11.25 -3.28
N LEU A 56 3.91 10.95 -3.55
CA LEU A 56 4.80 11.87 -4.27
C LEU A 56 4.43 12.01 -5.74
N ASP A 57 3.79 11.01 -6.32
CA ASP A 57 3.50 10.94 -7.75
C ASP A 57 2.09 11.43 -8.10
N GLN A 58 1.26 11.69 -7.10
CA GLN A 58 -0.13 12.11 -7.30
C GLN A 58 -0.23 13.59 -7.73
N SER A 59 -1.13 13.88 -8.66
CA SER A 59 -1.41 15.26 -9.08
C SER A 59 -2.20 16.05 -8.05
N GLN A 60 -2.99 15.34 -7.23
CA GLN A 60 -3.77 15.90 -6.13
C GLN A 60 -4.00 14.87 -5.02
N PRO A 61 -3.99 15.27 -3.73
CA PRO A 61 -4.42 14.39 -2.65
C PRO A 61 -5.93 14.10 -2.75
N PRO A 62 -6.41 12.92 -2.39
CA PRO A 62 -5.72 11.67 -2.09
C PRO A 62 -5.73 10.65 -3.25
N GLN A 63 -5.41 11.07 -4.48
CA GLN A 63 -5.50 10.29 -5.73
C GLN A 63 -4.84 8.90 -5.61
N ALA A 64 -3.58 8.82 -5.14
CA ALA A 64 -2.85 7.55 -5.07
C ALA A 64 -3.53 6.51 -4.17
N VAL A 65 -4.00 6.96 -3.00
CA VAL A 65 -4.70 6.09 -2.03
C VAL A 65 -6.01 5.57 -2.61
N PHE A 66 -6.79 6.44 -3.26
CA PHE A 66 -8.07 6.05 -3.84
C PHE A 66 -7.90 5.14 -5.06
N THR A 67 -6.91 5.41 -5.92
CA THR A 67 -6.62 4.53 -7.07
C THR A 67 -6.31 3.11 -6.59
N ASN A 68 -5.44 2.97 -5.60
CA ASN A 68 -5.10 1.66 -5.07
C ASN A 68 -6.31 0.98 -4.41
N ARG A 69 -7.05 1.69 -3.56
CA ARG A 69 -8.21 1.17 -2.85
C ARG A 69 -9.35 0.73 -3.78
N MET A 70 -9.55 1.45 -4.88
CA MET A 70 -10.62 1.18 -5.85
C MET A 70 -10.35 -0.03 -6.76
N LEU A 71 -9.17 -0.63 -6.73
CA LEU A 71 -8.88 -1.86 -7.49
C LEU A 71 -9.82 -3.01 -7.15
N ARG A 72 -10.33 -3.05 -5.91
CA ARG A 72 -11.28 -4.07 -5.43
C ARG A 72 -12.75 -3.78 -5.75
N GLU A 73 -13.06 -2.59 -6.23
CA GLU A 73 -14.44 -2.13 -6.40
C GLU A 73 -15.05 -2.51 -7.75
N GLY A 74 -14.36 -3.30 -8.55
CA GLY A 74 -14.87 -3.91 -9.77
C GLY A 74 -13.85 -4.02 -10.88
N THR A 75 -14.00 -5.08 -11.66
CA THR A 75 -13.21 -5.36 -12.86
C THR A 75 -14.14 -5.46 -14.07
N ARG A 76 -13.57 -5.65 -15.27
CA ARG A 76 -14.38 -5.90 -16.48
C ARG A 76 -15.30 -7.12 -16.33
N SER A 77 -14.90 -8.13 -15.56
CA SER A 77 -15.59 -9.41 -15.44
C SER A 77 -16.29 -9.65 -14.09
N LEU A 78 -15.92 -8.93 -13.04
CA LEU A 78 -16.41 -9.14 -11.67
C LEU A 78 -16.85 -7.82 -11.04
N SER A 79 -18.00 -7.82 -10.40
CA SER A 79 -18.44 -6.73 -9.53
C SER A 79 -17.70 -6.75 -8.19
N SER A 80 -17.75 -5.65 -7.43
CA SER A 80 -17.18 -5.53 -6.08
C SER A 80 -17.68 -6.65 -5.16
N SER A 81 -18.99 -6.92 -5.16
CA SER A 81 -19.58 -8.00 -4.35
C SER A 81 -19.08 -9.40 -4.76
N GLN A 82 -18.95 -9.64 -6.07
CA GLN A 82 -18.42 -10.93 -6.55
C GLN A 82 -16.93 -11.12 -6.20
N ILE A 83 -16.14 -10.06 -6.23
CA ILE A 83 -14.74 -10.11 -5.79
C ILE A 83 -14.67 -10.48 -4.30
N ALA A 84 -15.44 -9.77 -3.46
CA ALA A 84 -15.48 -10.03 -2.01
C ALA A 84 -15.96 -11.47 -1.72
N GLU A 85 -17.10 -11.89 -2.30
CA GLU A 85 -17.65 -13.23 -2.11
C GLU A 85 -16.65 -14.34 -2.51
N LYS A 86 -15.96 -14.17 -3.63
CA LYS A 86 -14.97 -15.17 -4.10
C LYS A 86 -13.75 -15.23 -3.19
N LEU A 87 -13.21 -14.09 -2.75
CA LEU A 87 -12.07 -14.07 -1.84
C LEU A 87 -12.45 -14.67 -0.48
N ASP A 88 -13.61 -14.33 0.06
CA ASP A 88 -14.13 -14.87 1.31
C ASP A 88 -14.37 -16.39 1.21
N TYR A 89 -14.92 -16.87 0.09
CA TYR A 89 -15.12 -18.31 -0.15
C TYR A 89 -13.81 -19.11 -0.08
N TYR A 90 -12.71 -18.54 -0.57
CA TYR A 90 -11.38 -19.18 -0.50
C TYR A 90 -10.64 -18.87 0.81
N GLY A 91 -11.21 -18.06 1.71
CA GLY A 91 -10.57 -17.62 2.95
C GLY A 91 -9.32 -16.78 2.69
N ALA A 92 -9.29 -16.06 1.58
CA ALA A 92 -8.19 -15.17 1.23
C ALA A 92 -8.37 -13.79 1.88
N TRP A 93 -7.26 -13.17 2.28
CA TRP A 93 -7.27 -11.82 2.80
C TRP A 93 -6.51 -10.87 1.88
N LEU A 94 -7.14 -9.73 1.58
CA LEU A 94 -6.63 -8.72 0.68
C LEU A 94 -6.42 -7.41 1.42
N ASP A 95 -5.21 -6.84 1.32
CA ASP A 95 -4.90 -5.49 1.74
C ASP A 95 -4.45 -4.61 0.57
N LEU A 96 -5.00 -3.41 0.51
CA LEU A 96 -4.72 -2.40 -0.49
C LEU A 96 -4.27 -1.13 0.23
N SER A 97 -3.00 -0.81 0.15
CA SER A 97 -2.42 0.34 0.84
C SER A 97 -1.50 1.16 -0.06
N SER A 98 -1.34 2.43 0.29
CA SER A 98 -0.46 3.36 -0.43
C SER A 98 0.37 4.14 0.58
N SER A 99 1.65 4.24 0.31
CA SER A 99 2.62 5.00 1.09
C SER A 99 3.06 6.26 0.36
N VAL A 100 4.12 6.87 0.84
CA VAL A 100 4.72 8.05 0.21
C VAL A 100 5.22 7.75 -1.19
N ASN A 101 5.93 6.61 -1.38
CA ASN A 101 6.61 6.25 -2.62
C ASN A 101 6.00 5.05 -3.34
N TYR A 102 5.13 4.28 -2.68
CA TYR A 102 4.70 2.99 -3.19
C TYR A 102 3.23 2.71 -2.96
N GLY A 103 2.61 2.05 -3.91
CA GLY A 103 1.35 1.34 -3.74
C GLY A 103 1.60 -0.14 -3.47
N PHE A 104 0.82 -0.73 -2.58
CA PHE A 104 0.92 -2.14 -2.19
C PHE A 104 -0.41 -2.84 -2.42
N VAL A 105 -0.34 -4.02 -3.01
CA VAL A 105 -1.45 -4.95 -3.14
C VAL A 105 -1.00 -6.27 -2.52
N THR A 106 -1.52 -6.60 -1.35
CA THR A 106 -1.12 -7.78 -0.56
C THR A 106 -2.25 -8.78 -0.54
N LEU A 107 -1.96 -10.01 -0.91
CA LEU A 107 -2.87 -11.16 -0.84
C LEU A 107 -2.30 -12.23 0.07
N TYR A 108 -3.08 -12.68 1.06
CA TYR A 108 -2.83 -13.91 1.79
C TYR A 108 -3.81 -14.97 1.32
N SER A 109 -3.29 -16.15 1.00
CA SER A 109 -4.09 -17.27 0.53
C SER A 109 -3.52 -18.60 1.04
N LEU A 110 -4.39 -19.57 1.25
CA LEU A 110 -3.94 -20.96 1.42
C LEU A 110 -3.31 -21.46 0.12
N GLY A 111 -2.21 -22.22 0.19
CA GLY A 111 -1.48 -22.71 -0.97
C GLY A 111 -2.37 -23.46 -1.98
N LYS A 112 -3.28 -24.33 -1.48
CA LYS A 112 -4.24 -25.06 -2.32
C LYS A 112 -5.21 -24.17 -3.11
N TYR A 113 -5.50 -22.97 -2.64
CA TYR A 113 -6.42 -22.02 -3.28
C TYR A 113 -5.70 -20.89 -4.01
N PHE A 114 -4.38 -20.81 -3.88
CA PHE A 114 -3.58 -19.77 -4.49
C PHE A 114 -3.82 -19.58 -5.99
N PRO A 115 -3.95 -20.64 -6.83
CA PRO A 115 -4.23 -20.47 -8.26
C PRO A 115 -5.55 -19.76 -8.55
N LYS A 116 -6.57 -19.92 -7.69
CA LYS A 116 -7.87 -19.26 -7.84
C LYS A 116 -7.85 -17.83 -7.33
N THR A 117 -7.17 -17.56 -6.22
CA THR A 117 -7.13 -16.25 -5.62
C THR A 117 -6.22 -15.30 -6.39
N ILE A 118 -5.10 -15.80 -6.98
CA ILE A 118 -4.21 -15.00 -7.82
C ILE A 118 -4.86 -14.61 -9.16
N GLU A 119 -5.73 -15.45 -9.71
CA GLU A 119 -6.53 -15.15 -10.90
C GLU A 119 -7.46 -13.95 -10.65
N ILE A 120 -8.17 -13.95 -9.51
CA ILE A 120 -9.02 -12.83 -9.09
C ILE A 120 -8.17 -11.56 -8.91
N LEU A 121 -7.05 -11.67 -8.21
CA LEU A 121 -6.14 -10.56 -7.99
C LEU A 121 -5.60 -9.98 -9.30
N ALA A 122 -5.23 -10.83 -10.24
CA ALA A 122 -4.74 -10.41 -11.55
C ALA A 122 -5.80 -9.61 -12.31
N SER A 123 -7.07 -10.03 -12.27
CA SER A 123 -8.16 -9.26 -12.89
C SER A 123 -8.35 -7.90 -12.22
N MET A 124 -8.24 -7.82 -10.89
CA MET A 124 -8.33 -6.56 -10.14
C MET A 124 -7.20 -5.58 -10.50
N ILE A 125 -5.99 -6.08 -10.69
CA ILE A 125 -4.81 -5.25 -10.98
C ILE A 125 -4.77 -4.83 -12.45
N LYS A 126 -5.15 -5.71 -13.38
CA LYS A 126 -5.00 -5.48 -14.82
C LYS A 126 -6.23 -4.85 -15.48
N GLU A 127 -7.41 -5.07 -14.93
CA GLU A 127 -8.68 -4.71 -15.56
C GLU A 127 -9.67 -3.97 -14.64
N PRO A 128 -9.19 -3.08 -13.73
CA PRO A 128 -10.10 -2.34 -12.87
C PRO A 128 -10.94 -1.35 -13.71
N ILE A 129 -12.19 -1.14 -13.32
CA ILE A 129 -13.11 -0.25 -14.04
C ILE A 129 -13.39 1.07 -13.33
N PHE A 130 -13.03 1.20 -12.05
CA PHE A 130 -13.22 2.40 -11.22
C PHE A 130 -14.66 2.93 -11.30
N PRO A 131 -15.68 2.15 -10.88
CA PRO A 131 -17.07 2.53 -11.09
C PRO A 131 -17.46 3.72 -10.19
N GLU A 132 -18.15 4.73 -10.76
CA GLU A 132 -18.50 5.98 -10.07
C GLU A 132 -19.42 5.76 -8.85
N LYS A 133 -20.31 4.78 -8.90
CA LYS A 133 -21.22 4.46 -7.81
C LYS A 133 -20.45 4.01 -6.56
N GLU A 134 -19.56 3.06 -6.71
CA GLU A 134 -18.73 2.54 -5.62
C GLU A 134 -17.74 3.61 -5.16
N LEU A 135 -17.19 4.40 -6.09
CA LEU A 135 -16.31 5.51 -5.76
C LEU A 135 -17.00 6.55 -4.88
N SER A 136 -18.25 6.92 -5.17
CA SER A 136 -18.99 7.88 -4.34
C SER A 136 -19.14 7.40 -2.90
N VAL A 137 -19.44 6.11 -2.70
CA VAL A 137 -19.53 5.51 -1.36
C VAL A 137 -18.18 5.54 -0.64
N VAL A 138 -17.11 5.16 -1.34
CA VAL A 138 -15.75 5.18 -0.79
C VAL A 138 -15.34 6.61 -0.41
N VAL A 139 -15.64 7.61 -1.26
CA VAL A 139 -15.38 9.02 -0.98
C VAL A 139 -16.13 9.48 0.26
N ASP A 140 -17.42 9.21 0.37
CA ASP A 140 -18.26 9.64 1.49
C ASP A 140 -17.77 9.06 2.83
N VAL A 141 -17.45 7.76 2.87
CA VAL A 141 -16.89 7.11 4.05
C VAL A 141 -15.57 7.75 4.45
N ASN A 142 -14.70 8.05 3.47
CA ASN A 142 -13.41 8.68 3.77
C ASN A 142 -13.54 10.14 4.19
N LYS A 143 -14.52 10.90 3.67
CA LYS A 143 -14.84 12.24 4.18
C LYS A 143 -15.26 12.21 5.65
N GLN A 144 -16.14 11.29 6.03
CA GLN A 144 -16.51 11.14 7.44
C GLN A 144 -15.30 10.79 8.32
N GLN A 145 -14.47 9.87 7.88
CA GLN A 145 -13.24 9.52 8.61
C GLN A 145 -12.26 10.71 8.69
N PHE A 146 -12.17 11.51 7.62
CA PHE A 146 -11.37 12.74 7.62
C PHE A 146 -11.87 13.73 8.68
N LEU A 147 -13.18 13.97 8.76
CA LEU A 147 -13.76 14.89 9.76
C LEU A 147 -13.49 14.43 11.19
N VAL A 148 -13.63 13.13 11.47
CA VAL A 148 -13.28 12.54 12.78
C VAL A 148 -11.78 12.71 13.08
N ASN A 149 -10.92 12.39 12.10
CA ASN A 149 -9.47 12.50 12.29
C ASN A 149 -9.00 13.96 12.42
N ALA A 150 -9.66 14.92 11.77
CA ALA A 150 -9.33 16.33 11.87
C ALA A 150 -9.49 16.88 13.30
N GLN A 151 -10.33 16.24 14.13
CA GLN A 151 -10.50 16.60 15.54
C GLN A 151 -9.40 16.07 16.47
N ARG A 152 -8.53 15.22 15.99
CA ARG A 152 -7.49 14.57 16.80
C ARG A 152 -6.25 15.45 16.91
N VAL A 153 -5.82 15.73 18.14
CA VAL A 153 -4.65 16.58 18.41
C VAL A 153 -3.34 16.02 17.86
N ASP A 154 -3.19 14.68 17.83
CA ASP A 154 -2.01 14.01 17.26
C ASP A 154 -1.92 14.17 15.75
N VAL A 155 -3.08 14.16 15.06
CA VAL A 155 -3.17 14.40 13.61
C VAL A 155 -2.86 15.85 13.29
N MET A 156 -3.41 16.79 14.06
CA MET A 156 -3.13 18.24 13.92
C MET A 156 -1.64 18.54 14.12
N ALA A 157 -1.04 18.01 15.19
CA ALA A 157 0.37 18.19 15.48
C ALA A 157 1.27 17.62 14.37
N ARG A 158 0.94 16.43 13.83
CA ARG A 158 1.68 15.81 12.72
C ARG A 158 1.57 16.63 11.44
N LYS A 159 0.35 17.06 11.07
CA LYS A 159 0.14 17.91 9.90
C LYS A 159 0.96 19.20 10.01
N ARG A 160 0.95 19.85 11.18
CA ARG A 160 1.68 21.09 11.41
C ARG A 160 3.19 20.92 11.37
N LEU A 161 3.72 19.83 11.97
CA LEU A 161 5.15 19.49 11.88
C LEU A 161 5.59 19.27 10.43
N ASN A 162 4.88 18.43 9.68
CA ASN A 162 5.23 18.14 8.30
C ASN A 162 5.19 19.41 7.42
N ARG A 163 4.18 20.26 7.63
CA ARG A 163 4.10 21.55 6.93
C ARG A 163 5.28 22.46 7.25
N ALA A 164 5.73 22.48 8.50
CA ALA A 164 6.89 23.28 8.91
C ALA A 164 8.20 22.74 8.34
N LEU A 165 8.34 21.43 8.22
CA LEU A 165 9.55 20.80 7.65
C LEU A 165 9.58 20.89 6.13
N PHE A 166 8.49 20.59 5.45
CA PHE A 166 8.47 20.39 4.00
C PHE A 166 7.91 21.60 3.22
N GLY A 167 7.09 22.43 3.84
CA GLY A 167 6.36 23.49 3.16
C GLY A 167 5.13 22.99 2.38
N LEU A 168 4.28 23.92 1.91
CA LEU A 168 3.03 23.59 1.21
C LEU A 168 3.21 23.10 -0.22
N SER A 169 4.31 23.47 -0.87
CA SER A 169 4.62 23.07 -2.25
C SER A 169 5.12 21.62 -2.33
N HIS A 170 5.60 21.07 -1.22
CA HIS A 170 6.09 19.71 -1.13
C HIS A 170 4.94 18.75 -0.82
N PRO A 171 4.81 17.59 -1.51
CA PRO A 171 3.72 16.63 -1.28
C PRO A 171 3.59 16.16 0.16
N LEU A 172 4.69 16.04 0.92
CA LEU A 172 4.67 15.64 2.33
C LEU A 172 4.22 16.77 3.28
N GLY A 173 4.28 18.01 2.86
CA GLY A 173 3.78 19.16 3.62
C GLY A 173 2.34 19.52 3.29
N ARG A 174 1.84 19.05 2.12
CA ARG A 174 0.47 19.22 1.68
C ARG A 174 -0.38 18.02 2.07
N TYR A 175 -1.35 18.23 2.91
CA TYR A 175 -2.35 17.22 3.27
C TYR A 175 -3.63 17.42 2.46
N ALA A 176 -4.39 16.34 2.28
CA ALA A 176 -5.74 16.44 1.74
C ALA A 176 -6.61 17.34 2.64
N GLU A 177 -7.36 18.22 2.03
CA GLU A 177 -8.43 18.97 2.65
C GLU A 177 -9.78 18.42 2.18
N LEU A 178 -10.90 18.86 2.79
CA LEU A 178 -12.21 18.28 2.51
C LEU A 178 -12.60 18.43 1.04
N GLU A 179 -12.26 19.58 0.45
CA GLU A 179 -12.54 19.92 -0.95
C GLU A 179 -11.77 19.05 -1.95
N ASP A 180 -10.63 18.48 -1.55
CA ASP A 180 -9.86 17.59 -2.42
C ASP A 180 -10.62 16.28 -2.68
N TYR A 181 -11.43 15.83 -1.72
CA TYR A 181 -12.28 14.65 -1.89
C TYR A 181 -13.39 14.88 -2.93
N ASP A 182 -13.90 16.10 -3.07
CA ASP A 182 -14.92 16.46 -4.07
C ASP A 182 -14.39 16.46 -5.51
N ARG A 183 -13.07 16.53 -5.66
CA ARG A 183 -12.39 16.52 -6.96
C ARG A 183 -12.02 15.10 -7.42
N ILE A 184 -12.18 14.10 -6.54
CA ILE A 184 -11.90 12.71 -6.89
C ILE A 184 -13.06 12.16 -7.73
N ASN A 185 -12.73 11.65 -8.91
CA ASN A 185 -13.65 10.98 -9.81
C ASN A 185 -12.93 9.84 -10.56
N SER A 186 -13.66 9.03 -11.29
CA SER A 186 -13.11 7.87 -12.00
C SER A 186 -11.98 8.25 -12.98
N GLU A 187 -12.10 9.37 -13.68
CA GLU A 187 -11.09 9.79 -14.66
C GLU A 187 -9.76 10.19 -13.99
N VAL A 188 -9.84 10.87 -12.84
CA VAL A 188 -8.67 11.19 -12.02
C VAL A 188 -7.95 9.91 -11.58
N LEU A 189 -8.68 8.89 -11.13
CA LEU A 189 -8.11 7.61 -10.72
C LEU A 189 -7.55 6.83 -11.91
N LYS A 190 -8.26 6.76 -13.03
CA LYS A 190 -7.79 6.12 -14.26
C LYS A 190 -6.50 6.76 -14.78
N SER A 191 -6.38 8.08 -14.71
CA SER A 191 -5.16 8.77 -15.15
C SER A 191 -3.93 8.31 -14.37
N PHE A 192 -4.05 8.20 -13.03
CA PHE A 192 -2.99 7.69 -12.16
C PHE A 192 -2.72 6.20 -12.41
N TYR A 193 -3.77 5.40 -12.52
CA TYR A 193 -3.66 3.99 -12.81
C TYR A 193 -2.93 3.74 -14.14
N HIS A 194 -3.34 4.36 -15.23
CA HIS A 194 -2.70 4.19 -16.53
C HIS A 194 -1.25 4.68 -16.59
N GLN A 195 -0.90 5.65 -15.73
CA GLN A 195 0.46 6.17 -15.65
C GLN A 195 1.41 5.22 -14.91
N TYR A 196 0.95 4.55 -13.85
CA TYR A 196 1.84 3.89 -12.91
C TYR A 196 1.62 2.39 -12.75
N TYR A 197 0.42 1.85 -13.05
CA TYR A 197 0.12 0.44 -12.90
C TYR A 197 0.39 -0.33 -14.19
N HIS A 198 1.65 -0.73 -14.37
CA HIS A 198 2.10 -1.52 -15.52
C HIS A 198 3.31 -2.39 -15.13
N SER A 199 3.56 -3.47 -15.89
CA SER A 199 4.61 -4.45 -15.59
C SER A 199 6.01 -3.83 -15.44
N GLY A 200 6.33 -2.81 -16.22
CA GLY A 200 7.62 -2.09 -16.13
C GLY A 200 7.83 -1.26 -14.88
N ASN A 201 6.78 -1.00 -14.08
CA ASN A 201 6.83 -0.21 -12.85
C ASN A 201 6.55 -1.02 -11.59
N CYS A 202 6.37 -2.32 -11.69
CA CYS A 202 5.99 -3.18 -10.59
C CYS A 202 7.09 -4.17 -10.21
N SER A 203 7.03 -4.65 -8.99
CA SER A 203 7.82 -5.76 -8.48
C SER A 203 6.92 -6.69 -7.67
N VAL A 204 7.18 -7.99 -7.76
CA VAL A 204 6.43 -9.00 -7.00
C VAL A 204 7.30 -9.58 -5.90
N TYR A 205 6.71 -9.77 -4.74
CA TYR A 205 7.30 -10.45 -3.61
C TYR A 205 6.36 -11.58 -3.20
N VAL A 206 6.89 -12.79 -3.04
CA VAL A 206 6.13 -13.93 -2.57
C VAL A 206 6.86 -14.60 -1.41
N SER A 207 6.12 -14.90 -0.35
CA SER A 207 6.68 -15.56 0.83
C SER A 207 5.72 -16.60 1.41
N GLY A 208 6.27 -17.54 2.20
CA GLY A 208 5.54 -18.65 2.80
C GLY A 208 6.01 -19.99 2.25
N LYS A 209 5.13 -20.97 2.18
CA LYS A 209 5.45 -22.29 1.60
C LYS A 209 5.39 -22.24 0.07
N VAL A 210 6.35 -21.56 -0.53
CA VAL A 210 6.37 -21.32 -1.97
C VAL A 210 6.87 -22.56 -2.70
N SER A 211 5.98 -23.17 -3.49
CA SER A 211 6.32 -24.29 -4.38
C SER A 211 6.57 -23.82 -5.82
N PRO A 212 7.16 -24.66 -6.68
CA PRO A 212 7.31 -24.36 -8.10
C PRO A 212 5.99 -24.01 -8.80
N GLU A 213 4.87 -24.61 -8.38
CA GLU A 213 3.53 -24.35 -8.92
C GLU A 213 3.06 -22.95 -8.57
N VAL A 214 3.38 -22.44 -7.38
CA VAL A 214 3.08 -21.06 -6.96
C VAL A 214 3.83 -20.06 -7.86
N ILE A 215 5.13 -20.32 -8.10
CA ILE A 215 5.95 -19.49 -9.00
C ILE A 215 5.38 -19.52 -10.42
N HIS A 216 5.00 -20.72 -10.91
CA HIS A 216 4.40 -20.86 -12.24
C HIS A 216 3.07 -20.08 -12.36
N CYS A 217 2.20 -20.14 -11.35
CA CYS A 217 0.96 -19.35 -11.33
C CYS A 217 1.24 -17.85 -11.37
N ILE A 218 2.24 -17.37 -10.63
CA ILE A 218 2.63 -15.95 -10.66
C ILE A 218 3.13 -15.57 -12.05
N GLU A 219 4.01 -16.38 -12.64
CA GLU A 219 4.52 -16.16 -13.99
C GLU A 219 3.39 -16.11 -15.01
N GLN A 220 2.45 -17.04 -14.97
CA GLN A 220 1.31 -17.11 -15.87
C GLN A 220 0.44 -15.87 -15.81
N HIS A 221 0.17 -15.35 -14.61
CA HIS A 221 -0.73 -14.21 -14.44
C HIS A 221 -0.04 -12.85 -14.57
N PHE A 222 1.24 -12.72 -14.24
CA PHE A 222 1.92 -11.43 -14.18
C PHE A 222 3.16 -11.33 -15.06
N GLY A 223 3.78 -12.45 -15.44
CA GLY A 223 5.10 -12.49 -16.06
C GLY A 223 5.14 -12.84 -17.53
N GLU A 224 4.14 -13.52 -18.10
CA GLU A 224 4.19 -14.04 -19.49
C GLU A 224 4.25 -12.95 -20.55
N SER A 225 3.60 -11.82 -20.31
CA SER A 225 3.56 -10.68 -21.21
C SER A 225 3.50 -9.36 -20.45
N ASP A 226 3.84 -8.28 -21.12
CA ASP A 226 3.62 -6.95 -20.59
C ASP A 226 2.13 -6.68 -20.38
N TRP A 227 1.83 -5.92 -19.34
CA TRP A 227 0.49 -5.43 -19.03
C TRP A 227 0.57 -3.96 -18.61
N GLY A 228 -0.53 -3.22 -18.83
CA GLY A 228 -0.54 -1.77 -18.72
C GLY A 228 0.30 -1.10 -19.83
N ASP A 229 0.50 0.20 -19.72
CA ASP A 229 1.28 0.99 -20.69
C ASP A 229 2.74 1.12 -20.24
N THR A 230 3.59 0.15 -20.62
CA THR A 230 5.02 0.13 -20.29
C THR A 230 5.85 1.22 -20.96
N THR A 231 5.26 1.95 -21.92
CA THR A 231 5.94 3.08 -22.58
C THR A 231 5.94 4.34 -21.70
N ARG A 232 5.14 4.37 -20.65
CA ARG A 232 5.06 5.50 -19.72
C ARG A 232 6.35 5.62 -18.92
N LYS A 233 6.97 6.80 -19.05
CA LYS A 233 8.14 7.15 -18.26
C LYS A 233 7.67 7.62 -16.88
N ILE A 234 8.26 7.05 -15.83
CA ILE A 234 8.04 7.50 -14.46
C ILE A 234 8.81 8.81 -14.29
N LYS A 235 8.12 9.84 -13.88
CA LYS A 235 8.75 11.09 -13.55
C LYS A 235 9.38 10.97 -12.16
N ASN A 236 10.69 11.03 -12.08
CA ASN A 236 11.39 11.22 -10.81
C ASN A 236 11.38 12.72 -10.50
N GLU A 237 10.28 13.23 -9.97
CA GLU A 237 10.23 14.60 -9.52
C GLU A 237 11.02 14.74 -8.22
N THR A 238 11.97 15.68 -8.19
CA THR A 238 12.71 16.00 -6.99
C THR A 238 12.02 17.20 -6.31
N PHE A 239 11.44 16.95 -5.16
CA PHE A 239 10.82 18.01 -4.36
C PHE A 239 11.83 18.56 -3.37
N VAL A 240 11.99 19.88 -3.38
CA VAL A 240 12.86 20.60 -2.43
C VAL A 240 12.02 21.07 -1.25
N PRO A 241 12.32 20.64 -0.02
CA PRO A 241 11.60 21.11 1.15
C PRO A 241 11.83 22.61 1.39
N THR A 242 10.78 23.30 1.79
CA THR A 242 10.87 24.71 2.25
C THR A 242 10.56 24.73 3.74
N THR A 243 11.62 24.64 4.55
CA THR A 243 11.50 24.56 6.02
C THR A 243 11.21 25.96 6.59
N GLU A 244 10.24 26.03 7.51
CA GLU A 244 9.98 27.22 8.29
C GLU A 244 11.12 27.47 9.31
N ASP A 245 11.60 28.71 9.43
CA ASP A 245 12.58 29.09 10.43
C ASP A 245 11.91 29.30 11.81
N CYS A 246 11.35 28.20 12.34
CA CYS A 246 10.67 28.21 13.62
C CYS A 246 10.93 26.91 14.39
N LYS A 247 11.58 27.04 15.55
CA LYS A 247 11.94 25.88 16.41
C LYS A 247 10.80 25.35 17.28
N ARG A 248 9.77 26.16 17.52
CA ARG A 248 8.63 25.79 18.38
C ARG A 248 7.36 26.34 17.81
N ILE A 249 6.38 25.50 17.60
CA ILE A 249 5.08 25.85 17.02
C ILE A 249 4.00 25.31 17.96
N PHE A 250 3.08 26.19 18.34
CA PHE A 250 1.92 25.83 19.14
C PHE A 250 0.67 25.88 18.27
N VAL A 251 -0.17 24.86 18.39
CA VAL A 251 -1.50 24.79 17.78
C VAL A 251 -2.48 24.58 18.90
N GLU A 252 -3.31 25.58 19.14
CA GLU A 252 -4.38 25.50 20.14
C GLU A 252 -5.60 24.80 19.56
N LYS A 253 -6.24 23.99 20.41
CA LYS A 253 -7.52 23.37 20.14
C LYS A 253 -8.37 23.49 21.41
N GLU A 254 -9.48 24.22 21.29
CA GLU A 254 -10.47 24.32 22.34
C GLU A 254 -11.00 22.92 22.70
N ASP A 255 -11.33 22.69 23.96
CA ASP A 255 -11.87 21.43 24.51
C ASP A 255 -10.98 20.20 24.31
N ALA A 256 -9.68 20.36 24.05
CA ALA A 256 -8.76 19.25 23.97
C ALA A 256 -8.47 18.65 25.34
N LEU A 257 -8.78 17.38 25.53
CA LEU A 257 -8.49 16.63 26.78
C LEU A 257 -7.03 16.20 26.89
N GLN A 258 -6.28 16.27 25.79
CA GLN A 258 -4.90 15.78 25.71
C GLN A 258 -4.05 16.73 24.88
N SER A 259 -2.74 16.78 25.19
CA SER A 259 -1.74 17.45 24.38
C SER A 259 -0.96 16.45 23.55
N SER A 260 -0.56 16.83 22.33
CA SER A 260 0.33 16.02 21.48
C SER A 260 1.59 16.82 21.16
N ILE A 261 2.74 16.25 21.47
CA ILE A 261 4.05 16.82 21.14
C ILE A 261 4.65 16.00 19.98
N LYS A 262 5.06 16.69 18.92
CA LYS A 262 5.80 16.10 17.80
C LYS A 262 7.14 16.82 17.67
N ILE A 263 8.22 16.04 17.62
CA ILE A 263 9.58 16.54 17.40
C ILE A 263 10.10 15.85 16.16
N GLY A 264 10.67 16.60 15.25
CA GLY A 264 11.18 16.04 13.98
C GLY A 264 12.27 16.92 13.37
N THR A 265 13.12 16.27 12.60
CA THR A 265 14.16 16.87 11.77
C THR A 265 14.36 15.98 10.53
N PHE A 266 15.06 16.52 9.52
CA PHE A 266 15.50 15.70 8.40
C PHE A 266 16.56 14.71 8.84
N SER A 267 16.52 13.52 8.25
CA SER A 267 17.52 12.46 8.44
C SER A 267 17.91 11.90 7.08
N ILE A 268 18.93 11.05 7.06
CA ILE A 268 19.32 10.30 5.86
C ILE A 268 18.25 9.27 5.53
N ASN A 269 18.03 9.05 4.23
CA ASN A 269 17.20 7.93 3.79
C ASN A 269 17.88 6.59 4.10
N GLN A 270 17.11 5.59 4.51
CA GLN A 270 17.58 4.22 4.44
C GLN A 270 17.79 3.85 2.97
N GLN A 271 19.01 3.51 2.59
CA GLN A 271 19.34 2.94 1.28
C GLN A 271 19.20 1.42 1.32
#